data_275776b99d418138c414a8d507256584
#
_entry.id   275776b99d418138c414a8d507256584
#
_cell.length_a   1.000
_cell.length_b   1.000
_cell.length_c   1.000
_cell.angle_alpha   90.00
_cell.angle_beta   90.00
_cell.angle_gamma   90.00
#
_symmetry.space_group_name_H-M   'P 1'
#
loop_
_entity.id
_entity.type
_entity.pdbx_description
1 polymer ?
#
loop_
_entity_poly.entity_id
_entity_poly.type
_entity_poly.pdbx_seq_one_letter_code
_entity_poly.pdbx_strand_id
1 'polypeptide(L)' 'MYVINLTYTAPLDRIDDALEAHREFLTRQFEAGVFIAAGPKTPRDGGIILAVRIDRERLDAILATIRLPSRSSRAMT' A
#
# COMPACT_ATOMS: atom_id res chain seq x y z
N MET A 1 -7.01 5.72 -12.48
CA MET A 1 -6.85 4.86 -11.29
C MET A 1 -5.46 4.24 -11.29
N TYR A 2 -4.83 4.18 -10.15
CA TYR A 2 -3.55 3.47 -9.99
C TYR A 2 -3.78 2.14 -9.31
N VAL A 3 -3.12 1.11 -9.82
CA VAL A 3 -3.02 -0.20 -9.17
C VAL A 3 -1.62 -0.29 -8.57
N ILE A 4 -1.53 -0.39 -7.26
CA ILE A 4 -0.26 -0.45 -6.55
C ILE A 4 -0.03 -1.90 -6.13
N ASN A 5 1.06 -2.48 -6.60
CA ASN A 5 1.46 -3.84 -6.26
C ASN A 5 2.59 -3.77 -5.23
N LEU A 6 2.31 -4.22 -4.02
CA LEU A 6 3.31 -4.30 -2.95
C LEU A 6 3.88 -5.70 -2.89
N THR A 7 5.20 -5.79 -2.77
CA THR A 7 5.90 -7.05 -2.53
C THR A 7 6.71 -6.91 -1.25
N TYR A 8 6.51 -7.81 -0.29
CA TYR A 8 7.23 -7.77 0.98
C TYR A 8 8.72 -8.02 0.77
N THR A 9 9.55 -7.30 1.53
CA THR A 9 11.01 -7.41 1.48
C THR A 9 11.60 -7.97 2.77
N ALA A 10 10.74 -8.46 3.68
CA ALA A 10 11.14 -9.05 4.94
C ALA A 10 10.29 -10.27 5.23
N PRO A 11 10.71 -11.17 6.16
CA PRO A 11 9.89 -12.30 6.57
C PRO A 11 8.55 -11.88 7.17
N LEU A 12 7.55 -12.78 7.10
CA LEU A 12 6.18 -12.48 7.54
C LEU A 12 6.08 -12.07 9.00
N ASP A 13 6.95 -12.57 9.88
CA ASP A 13 6.95 -12.17 11.28
C ASP A 13 7.25 -10.67 11.43
N ARG A 14 8.17 -10.12 10.63
CA ARG A 14 8.45 -8.68 10.61
C ARG A 14 7.34 -7.88 9.97
N ILE A 15 6.71 -8.44 8.95
CA ILE A 15 5.54 -7.81 8.33
C ILE A 15 4.41 -7.72 9.37
N ASP A 16 4.16 -8.78 10.12
CA ASP A 16 3.12 -8.79 11.15
C ASP A 16 3.39 -7.77 12.25
N ASP A 17 4.66 -7.55 12.61
CA ASP A 17 5.03 -6.51 13.57
C ASP A 17 4.72 -5.09 13.08
N ALA A 18 4.70 -4.89 11.77
CA ALA A 18 4.43 -3.58 11.16
C ALA A 18 2.96 -3.40 10.79
N LEU A 19 2.10 -4.41 10.94
CA LEU A 19 0.72 -4.37 10.45
C LEU A 19 -0.12 -3.26 11.08
N GLU A 20 0.03 -2.99 12.37
CA GLU A 20 -0.76 -1.97 13.03
C GLU A 20 -0.49 -0.58 12.43
N ALA A 21 0.77 -0.21 12.26
CA ALA A 21 1.14 1.05 11.64
C ALA A 21 0.69 1.09 10.17
N HIS A 22 0.74 -0.03 9.48
CA HIS A 22 0.28 -0.14 8.09
C HIS A 22 -1.24 0.07 8.00
N ARG A 23 -2.01 -0.51 8.94
CA ARG A 23 -3.46 -0.31 8.98
C ARG A 23 -3.83 1.15 9.23
N GLU A 24 -3.11 1.84 10.10
CA GLU A 24 -3.31 3.26 10.33
C GLU A 24 -3.04 4.07 9.07
N PHE A 25 -1.96 3.74 8.35
CA PHE A 25 -1.64 4.37 7.07
C PHE A 25 -2.79 4.18 6.07
N LEU A 26 -3.28 2.95 5.92
CA LEU A 26 -4.38 2.65 5.01
C LEU A 26 -5.64 3.43 5.40
N THR A 27 -5.99 3.44 6.68
CA THR A 27 -7.19 4.13 7.18
C THR A 27 -7.16 5.61 6.81
N ARG A 28 -6.03 6.27 6.99
CA ARG A 28 -5.89 7.69 6.64
C ARG A 28 -6.14 7.93 5.15
N GLN A 29 -5.64 7.06 4.30
CA GLN A 29 -5.78 7.22 2.86
C GLN A 29 -7.20 6.87 2.38
N PHE A 30 -7.87 5.91 3.03
CA PHE A 30 -9.28 5.63 2.78
C PHE A 30 -10.15 6.82 3.19
N GLU A 31 -9.90 7.41 4.36
CA GLU A 31 -10.65 8.58 4.83
C GLU A 31 -10.43 9.79 3.93
N ALA A 32 -9.24 9.94 3.37
CA ALA A 32 -8.92 11.01 2.44
C ALA A 32 -9.53 10.79 1.04
N GLY A 33 -10.11 9.62 0.78
CA GLY A 33 -10.69 9.28 -0.52
C GLY A 33 -9.66 8.95 -1.60
N VAL A 34 -8.40 8.72 -1.22
CA VAL A 34 -7.32 8.38 -2.16
C VAL A 34 -7.30 6.88 -2.45
N PHE A 35 -7.44 6.05 -1.43
CA PHE A 35 -7.53 4.60 -1.60
C PHE A 35 -8.98 4.17 -1.58
N ILE A 36 -9.37 3.27 -2.50
CA ILE A 36 -10.73 2.77 -2.60
C ILE A 36 -10.83 1.27 -2.31
N ALA A 37 -9.70 0.55 -2.38
CA ALA A 37 -9.66 -0.88 -2.06
C ALA A 37 -8.23 -1.26 -1.72
N ALA A 38 -8.08 -2.25 -0.85
CA ALA A 38 -6.78 -2.82 -0.51
C ALA A 38 -6.98 -4.23 0.03
N GLY A 39 -6.03 -5.12 -0.23
CA GLY A 39 -6.08 -6.48 0.28
C GLY A 39 -4.77 -7.22 0.07
N PRO A 40 -4.58 -8.35 0.80
CA PRO A 40 -3.40 -9.18 0.63
C PRO A 40 -3.46 -9.99 -0.67
N LYS A 41 -2.28 -10.34 -1.17
CA LYS A 41 -2.17 -11.28 -2.29
C LYS A 41 -2.19 -12.72 -1.78
N THR A 42 -2.49 -13.66 -2.67
CA THR A 42 -2.39 -15.10 -2.42
C THR A 42 -1.35 -15.69 -3.38
N PRO A 43 -0.23 -16.24 -2.88
CA PRO A 43 0.19 -16.33 -1.49
C PRO A 43 0.48 -14.96 -0.88
N ARG A 44 0.57 -14.91 0.45
CA ARG A 44 0.75 -13.66 1.19
C ARG A 44 2.20 -13.18 1.12
N ASP A 45 2.59 -12.69 -0.06
CA ASP A 45 3.92 -12.10 -0.29
C ASP A 45 3.85 -10.60 -0.56
N GLY A 46 2.69 -9.99 -0.37
CA GLY A 46 2.46 -8.59 -0.57
C GLY A 46 0.97 -8.26 -0.57
N GLY A 47 0.62 -7.16 -1.19
CA GLY A 47 -0.76 -6.70 -1.27
C GLY A 47 -1.01 -5.86 -2.52
N ILE A 48 -2.29 -5.60 -2.77
CA ILE A 48 -2.74 -4.73 -3.85
C ILE A 48 -3.52 -3.58 -3.24
N ILE A 49 -3.28 -2.36 -3.74
CA ILE A 49 -4.01 -1.16 -3.35
C ILE A 49 -4.50 -0.47 -4.62
N LEU A 50 -5.75 0.00 -4.61
CA LEU A 50 -6.31 0.81 -5.68
C LEU A 50 -6.42 2.25 -5.21
N ALA A 51 -5.84 3.18 -5.97
CA ALA A 51 -5.85 4.61 -5.65
C ALA A 51 -6.48 5.41 -6.78
N VAL A 52 -7.22 6.46 -6.42
CA VAL A 52 -7.93 7.34 -7.36
C VAL A 52 -7.74 8.80 -6.97
N ARG A 53 -8.05 9.71 -7.90
CA ARG A 53 -8.10 11.15 -7.67
C ARG A 53 -6.79 11.72 -7.12
N ILE A 54 -5.67 11.17 -7.59
CA ILE A 54 -4.36 11.59 -7.13
C ILE A 54 -3.40 11.55 -8.31
N ASP A 55 -2.48 12.50 -8.38
CA ASP A 55 -1.42 12.46 -9.37
C ASP A 55 -0.28 11.53 -8.91
N ARG A 56 0.56 11.14 -9.86
CA ARG A 56 1.66 10.20 -9.62
C ARG A 56 2.62 10.71 -8.56
N GLU A 57 2.93 11.98 -8.59
CA GLU A 57 3.90 12.59 -7.67
C GLU A 57 3.41 12.55 -6.23
N ARG A 58 2.15 12.91 -6.00
CA ARG A 58 1.55 12.84 -4.67
C ARG A 58 1.42 11.40 -4.19
N LEU A 59 1.04 10.50 -5.09
CA LEU A 59 0.95 9.08 -4.76
C LEU A 59 2.31 8.55 -4.31
N ASP A 60 3.38 8.88 -5.03
CA ASP A 60 4.73 8.46 -4.66
C ASP A 60 5.14 9.01 -3.29
N ALA A 61 4.78 10.25 -2.98
CA ALA A 61 5.04 10.85 -1.69
C ALA A 61 4.28 10.12 -0.56
N ILE A 62 3.02 9.75 -0.80
CA ILE A 62 2.22 8.99 0.17
C ILE A 62 2.83 7.61 0.39
N LEU A 63 3.19 6.90 -0.68
CA LEU A 63 3.75 5.55 -0.58
C LEU A 63 5.12 5.53 0.10
N ALA A 64 5.86 6.64 0.05
CA ALA A 64 7.12 6.77 0.76
C ALA A 64 6.94 6.77 2.29
N THR A 65 5.73 7.01 2.79
CA THR A 65 5.42 7.00 4.21
C THR A 65 4.87 5.66 4.70
N ILE A 66 4.75 4.67 3.81
CA ILE A 66 4.28 3.35 4.21
C ILE A 66 5.27 2.69 5.17
N ARG A 67 4.78 2.19 6.30
CA ARG A 67 5.60 1.61 7.35
C ARG A 67 5.61 0.09 7.29
N LEU A 68 5.92 -0.41 6.10
CA LEU A 68 5.91 -1.83 5.83
C LEU A 68 7.13 -2.16 4.98
N PRO A 69 7.99 -3.12 5.40
CA PRO A 69 9.12 -3.52 4.57
C PRO A 69 8.62 -4.10 3.24
N SER A 70 8.66 -3.29 2.20
CA SER A 70 8.07 -3.67 0.91
C SER A 70 8.65 -2.83 -0.23
N ARG A 71 8.52 -3.38 -1.43
CA ARG A 71 8.70 -2.66 -2.70
C ARG A 71 7.34 -2.49 -3.34
N SER A 72 7.17 -1.43 -4.09
CA SER A 72 5.90 -1.21 -4.79
C SER A 72 6.14 -0.85 -6.25
N SER A 73 5.23 -1.30 -7.11
CA SER A 73 5.10 -0.84 -8.48
C SER A 73 3.71 -0.24 -8.67
N ARG A 74 3.60 0.69 -9.60
CA ARG A 74 2.35 1.39 -9.88
C ARG A 74 2.03 1.27 -11.35
N ALA A 75 0.82 0.83 -11.63
CA ALA A 75 0.29 0.80 -12.98
C ALA A 75 -0.93 1.71 -13.03
N MET A 76 -1.00 2.56 -14.06
CA MET A 76 -2.16 3.41 -14.28
C MET A 76 -3.12 2.69 -15.23
N THR A 77 -4.36 2.67 -14.87
CA THR A 77 -5.44 2.11 -15.71
C THR A 77 -6.57 3.10 -15.91
#